data_f8eeef04bd64aa8243a14487984a304c
#
_entry.id   f8eeef04bd64aa8243a14487984a304c
#
_cell.length_a   1.000
_cell.length_b   1.000
_cell.length_c   1.000
_cell.angle_alpha   90.00
_cell.angle_beta   90.00
_cell.angle_gamma   90.00
#
_symmetry.space_group_name_H-M   'P 1'
#
loop_
_entity.id
_entity.type
_entity.pdbx_description
1 polymer ?
#
loop_
_entity_poly.entity_id
_entity_poly.type
_entity_poly.pdbx_seq_one_letter_code
_entity_poly.pdbx_strand_id
1 'polypeptide(L)'
;MKTIKYVVLSSTLLLTACVTTPYQKAGFFSSTGGYEDNEIAEGVYFITSKVNANTNPSVALDYWHRRAKELCGHSEYKAEVTNSFDTNVNPDPYSSTSQWPTASGKVFCKKS
;
A
#
# COMPACT_ATOMS: atom_id res chain seq x y z
N MET A 1 -11.96 -23.48 -41.37
CA MET A 1 -11.23 -23.75 -40.79
C MET A 1 -10.49 -22.98 -39.89
N LYS A 2 -10.18 -22.01 -39.86
CA LYS A 2 -9.42 -21.39 -39.07
C LYS A 2 -10.06 -20.60 -38.07
N THR A 3 -11.19 -20.68 -37.83
CA THR A 3 -11.80 -19.74 -36.99
C THR A 3 -11.87 -20.12 -35.59
N ILE A 4 -11.41 -21.21 -35.23
CA ILE A 4 -11.62 -21.63 -33.99
C ILE A 4 -10.76 -21.05 -32.97
N LYS A 5 -9.75 -20.48 -33.28
CA LYS A 5 -8.88 -20.08 -32.30
C LYS A 5 -9.32 -18.94 -31.53
N TYR A 6 -10.35 -18.36 -31.78
CA TYR A 6 -10.66 -17.18 -31.08
C TYR A 6 -11.38 -17.39 -29.82
N VAL A 7 -11.78 -18.51 -29.54
CA VAL A 7 -12.63 -18.67 -28.47
C VAL A 7 -11.98 -18.70 -27.16
N VAL A 8 -10.78 -18.85 -27.11
CA VAL A 8 -10.19 -19.11 -25.92
C VAL A 8 -9.94 -18.01 -25.04
N LEU A 9 -10.13 -16.84 -25.44
CA LEU A 9 -9.70 -15.83 -24.66
C LEU A 9 -10.55 -15.37 -23.59
N SER A 10 -11.69 -15.72 -23.51
CA SER A 10 -12.53 -15.06 -22.61
C SER A 10 -12.55 -15.59 -21.24
N SER A 11 -11.83 -16.58 -20.98
CA SER A 11 -12.03 -17.19 -19.72
C SER A 11 -11.17 -16.74 -18.63
N THR A 12 -10.44 -15.73 -18.83
CA THR A 12 -9.48 -15.50 -17.84
C THR A 12 -9.81 -14.47 -16.89
N LEU A 13 -11.01 -14.03 -16.81
CA LEU A 13 -11.18 -12.98 -16.04
C LEU A 13 -11.78 -13.09 -14.80
N LEU A 14 -11.81 -14.03 -14.14
CA LEU A 14 -12.55 -14.10 -13.10
C LEU A 14 -12.05 -14.20 -11.84
N LEU A 15 -11.16 -13.67 -11.45
CA LEU A 15 -10.59 -14.00 -10.36
C LEU A 15 -10.44 -13.10 -9.33
N THR A 16 -11.21 -12.51 -8.74
CA THR A 16 -10.90 -11.49 -7.89
C THR A 16 -11.50 -11.61 -6.57
N ALA A 17 -11.64 -12.74 -6.06
CA ALA A 17 -12.30 -12.88 -4.82
C ALA A 17 -11.58 -12.24 -3.65
N CYS A 18 -10.30 -12.25 -3.60
CA CYS A 18 -9.58 -11.68 -2.48
C CYS A 18 -8.65 -10.62 -2.98
N VAL A 19 -9.01 -9.40 -2.81
CA VAL A 19 -8.21 -8.31 -3.32
C VAL A 19 -7.27 -7.83 -2.24
N THR A 20 -5.99 -7.89 -2.52
CA THR A 20 -5.00 -7.31 -1.64
C THR A 20 -4.68 -5.89 -2.08
N THR A 21 -4.03 -5.15 -1.22
CA THR A 21 -3.69 -3.76 -1.54
C THR A 21 -2.49 -3.71 -2.47
N PRO A 22 -2.63 -3.15 -3.66
CA PRO A 22 -1.46 -2.96 -4.51
C PRO A 22 -0.63 -1.77 -4.02
N TYR A 23 0.59 -1.65 -4.51
CA TYR A 23 1.40 -0.50 -4.18
C TYR A 23 0.87 0.70 -4.97
N GLN A 24 0.26 1.62 -4.28
CA GLN A 24 -0.37 2.77 -4.90
C GLN A 24 -0.49 3.90 -3.89
N LYS A 25 -0.63 5.10 -4.37
CA LYS A 25 -0.88 6.22 -3.49
C LYS A 25 -2.30 6.14 -2.99
N ALA A 26 -2.50 6.39 -1.72
CA ALA A 26 -3.82 6.43 -1.15
C ALA A 26 -4.57 7.63 -1.72
N GLY A 27 -5.82 7.47 -2.02
CA GLY A 27 -6.61 8.55 -2.58
C GLY A 27 -8.06 8.24 -2.53
N PHE A 28 -8.83 9.13 -3.12
CA PHE A 28 -10.26 9.05 -3.08
C PHE A 28 -10.76 7.73 -3.63
N PHE A 29 -10.14 7.22 -4.68
CA PHE A 29 -10.60 5.99 -5.28
C PHE A 29 -9.85 4.74 -4.79
N SER A 30 -8.98 4.85 -3.84
CA SER A 30 -8.24 3.69 -3.41
C SER A 30 -8.94 3.06 -2.22
N SER A 31 -9.88 2.22 -2.48
CA SER A 31 -10.67 1.61 -1.42
C SER A 31 -9.90 0.50 -0.70
N THR A 32 -8.75 0.10 -1.19
CA THR A 32 -7.99 -0.96 -0.57
C THR A 32 -6.77 -0.45 0.19
N GLY A 33 -6.59 0.84 0.29
CA GLY A 33 -5.46 1.41 1.02
C GLY A 33 -4.45 2.04 0.08
N GLY A 34 -3.27 2.26 0.58
CA GLY A 34 -2.20 2.88 -0.18
C GLY A 34 -1.26 3.64 0.72
N TYR A 35 -0.35 4.38 0.13
CA TYR A 35 0.60 5.18 0.90
C TYR A 35 0.29 6.66 0.78
N GLU A 36 0.72 7.41 1.78
CA GLU A 36 0.69 8.86 1.75
C GLU A 36 1.99 9.36 2.34
N ASP A 37 2.45 10.49 1.91
CA ASP A 37 3.68 11.06 2.45
C ASP A 37 3.66 12.57 2.41
N ASN A 38 4.42 13.18 3.31
CA ASN A 38 4.56 14.62 3.39
C ASN A 38 6.00 14.93 3.74
N GLU A 39 6.57 15.93 3.10
CA GLU A 39 7.89 16.38 3.47
C GLU A 39 7.75 17.32 4.68
N ILE A 40 8.37 16.97 5.79
CA ILE A 40 8.23 17.74 7.00
C ILE A 40 9.48 18.58 7.30
N ALA A 41 10.57 18.30 6.65
CA ALA A 41 11.78 19.10 6.71
C ALA A 41 12.60 18.72 5.50
N GLU A 42 13.62 19.46 5.19
CA GLU A 42 14.44 19.15 4.04
C GLU A 42 15.02 17.75 4.18
N GLY A 43 14.71 16.88 3.25
CA GLY A 43 15.18 15.50 3.28
C GLY A 43 14.50 14.61 4.31
N VAL A 44 13.44 15.07 4.95
CA VAL A 44 12.74 14.28 5.95
C VAL A 44 11.28 14.18 5.56
N TYR A 45 10.79 12.95 5.45
CA TYR A 45 9.40 12.72 5.04
C TYR A 45 8.69 11.88 6.07
N PHE A 46 7.42 12.15 6.27
CA PHE A 46 6.57 11.28 7.07
C PHE A 46 5.75 10.45 6.10
N ILE A 47 5.82 9.14 6.21
CA ILE A 47 5.16 8.22 5.30
C ILE A 47 4.18 7.36 6.08
N THR A 48 3.01 7.17 5.56
CA THR A 48 2.05 6.21 6.08
C THR A 48 1.69 5.23 4.95
N SER A 49 1.79 3.95 5.24
CA SER A 49 1.42 2.91 4.30
C SER A 49 0.37 2.03 4.96
N LYS A 50 -0.80 1.92 4.35
CA LYS A 50 -1.91 1.16 4.91
C LYS A 50 -2.35 0.13 3.90
N VAL A 51 -2.54 -1.09 4.33
CA VAL A 51 -3.04 -2.16 3.47
C VAL A 51 -4.31 -2.72 4.08
N ASN A 52 -5.14 -3.33 3.26
CA ASN A 52 -6.41 -3.83 3.76
C ASN A 52 -6.21 -5.11 4.58
N ALA A 53 -7.29 -5.56 5.22
CA ALA A 53 -7.22 -6.70 6.11
C ALA A 53 -6.88 -8.00 5.39
N ASN A 54 -7.04 -8.05 4.07
CA ASN A 54 -6.71 -9.24 3.31
C ASN A 54 -5.23 -9.30 2.91
N THR A 55 -4.48 -8.28 3.21
CA THR A 55 -3.08 -8.20 2.82
C THR A 55 -2.21 -8.53 4.01
N ASN A 56 -1.15 -9.26 3.78
CA ASN A 56 -0.24 -9.63 4.85
C ASN A 56 0.32 -8.36 5.51
N PRO A 57 0.36 -8.28 6.83
CA PRO A 57 0.86 -7.08 7.50
C PRO A 57 2.27 -6.65 7.12
N SER A 58 3.13 -7.58 6.76
CA SER A 58 4.47 -7.22 6.35
C SER A 58 4.50 -6.39 5.08
N VAL A 59 3.45 -6.44 4.29
CA VAL A 59 3.38 -5.69 3.05
C VAL A 59 3.29 -4.19 3.32
N ALA A 60 2.62 -3.80 4.39
CA ALA A 60 2.55 -2.38 4.74
C ALA A 60 3.95 -1.82 4.97
N LEU A 61 4.79 -2.56 5.67
CA LEU A 61 6.15 -2.12 5.91
C LEU A 61 6.98 -2.16 4.63
N ASP A 62 6.79 -3.17 3.80
CA ASP A 62 7.50 -3.25 2.53
C ASP A 62 7.15 -2.06 1.64
N TYR A 63 5.90 -1.69 1.58
CA TYR A 63 5.46 -0.54 0.80
C TYR A 63 6.00 0.76 1.38
N TRP A 64 6.07 0.85 2.71
CA TRP A 64 6.65 2.00 3.37
C TRP A 64 8.10 2.19 2.95
N HIS A 65 8.88 1.11 2.98
CA HIS A 65 10.28 1.18 2.59
C HIS A 65 10.44 1.45 1.09
N ARG A 66 9.55 0.91 0.28
CA ARG A 66 9.60 1.17 -1.14
C ARG A 66 9.39 2.67 -1.40
N ARG A 67 8.42 3.26 -0.71
CA ARG A 67 8.17 4.68 -0.88
C ARG A 67 9.34 5.52 -0.35
N ALA A 68 9.93 5.10 0.76
CA ALA A 68 11.09 5.79 1.31
C ALA A 68 12.23 5.83 0.30
N LYS A 69 12.48 4.72 -0.37
CA LYS A 69 13.52 4.68 -1.39
C LYS A 69 13.20 5.60 -2.56
N GLU A 70 11.95 5.66 -2.95
CA GLU A 70 11.55 6.54 -4.04
C GLU A 70 11.76 8.01 -3.67
N LEU A 71 11.41 8.38 -2.45
CA LEU A 71 11.55 9.75 -2.02
C LEU A 71 12.99 10.16 -1.81
N CYS A 72 13.82 9.26 -1.34
CA CYS A 72 15.23 9.56 -1.12
C CYS A 72 16.10 9.31 -2.34
N GLY A 73 15.49 8.89 -3.44
CA GLY A 73 16.24 8.51 -4.63
C GLY A 73 16.98 7.23 -4.33
N HIS A 74 18.19 7.17 -4.73
CA HIS A 74 18.97 5.97 -4.48
C HIS A 74 19.87 6.11 -3.27
N SER A 75 19.64 7.12 -2.47
CA SER A 75 20.48 7.34 -1.31
C SER A 75 20.06 6.45 -0.17
N GLU A 76 20.95 6.25 0.74
CA GLU A 76 20.63 5.57 1.95
C GLU A 76 19.71 6.43 2.80
N TYR A 77 18.98 5.84 3.68
CA TYR A 77 18.10 6.58 4.56
C TYR A 77 18.05 5.90 5.92
N LYS A 78 17.65 6.70 6.90
CA LYS A 78 17.39 6.17 8.23
C LYS A 78 15.90 6.17 8.42
N ALA A 79 15.36 5.11 8.94
CA ALA A 79 13.93 4.94 9.12
C ALA A 79 13.55 4.90 10.58
N GLU A 80 12.48 5.62 10.92
CA GLU A 80 11.86 5.52 12.24
C GLU A 80 10.40 5.19 11.96
N VAL A 81 10.08 3.94 11.86
CA VAL A 81 8.77 3.48 11.44
C VAL A 81 8.21 2.50 12.45
N THR A 82 6.91 2.59 12.69
CA THR A 82 6.22 1.66 13.57
C THR A 82 5.07 1.00 12.83
N ASN A 83 4.75 -0.21 13.23
CA ASN A 83 3.62 -0.94 12.68
C ASN A 83 2.45 -0.86 13.65
N SER A 84 1.28 -0.71 13.12
CA SER A 84 0.07 -0.67 13.93
C SER A 84 -1.09 -1.18 13.09
N PHE A 85 -2.27 -1.17 13.67
CA PHE A 85 -3.48 -1.51 12.94
C PHE A 85 -4.45 -0.36 13.07
N ASP A 86 -5.04 0.00 11.93
CA ASP A 86 -6.03 1.05 11.91
C ASP A 86 -7.40 0.38 11.93
N THR A 87 -8.18 0.66 12.96
CA THR A 87 -9.48 0.07 13.10
C THR A 87 -10.59 1.02 12.69
N ASN A 88 -10.25 2.20 12.24
CA ASN A 88 -11.25 3.18 11.87
C ASN A 88 -11.54 3.28 10.39
N VAL A 89 -11.17 2.28 9.63
CA VAL A 89 -11.28 2.37 8.21
C VAL A 89 -12.59 1.89 7.66
N ASN A 90 -13.39 1.25 8.46
CA ASN A 90 -14.64 0.74 7.96
C ASN A 90 -15.79 1.21 8.83
N PRO A 91 -16.53 2.18 8.38
CA PRO A 91 -17.62 2.72 9.18
C PRO A 91 -18.91 1.91 9.11
N ASP A 92 -18.93 0.81 8.40
CA ASP A 92 -20.14 0.05 8.24
C ASP A 92 -20.52 -0.61 9.57
N PRO A 93 -21.63 -0.31 10.16
CA PRO A 93 -21.99 -0.86 11.46
C PRO A 93 -22.29 -2.36 11.42
N TYR A 94 -22.48 -2.90 10.24
CA TYR A 94 -22.78 -4.30 10.16
C TYR A 94 -21.54 -5.15 9.90
N SER A 95 -20.40 -4.57 9.65
CA SER A 95 -19.22 -5.37 9.43
C SER A 95 -18.46 -5.54 10.72
N SER A 96 -17.82 -6.65 10.87
CA SER A 96 -16.94 -6.82 12.00
C SER A 96 -15.79 -5.86 11.84
N THR A 97 -15.19 -5.49 12.94
CA THR A 97 -14.11 -4.56 12.92
C THR A 97 -12.97 -5.09 12.10
N SER A 98 -12.63 -4.44 11.06
CA SER A 98 -11.47 -4.81 10.26
C SER A 98 -10.28 -4.07 10.77
N GLN A 99 -9.18 -4.76 10.92
CA GLN A 99 -7.94 -4.13 11.31
C GLN A 99 -7.04 -4.06 10.09
N TRP A 100 -6.69 -2.88 9.69
CA TRP A 100 -5.88 -2.68 8.51
C TRP A 100 -4.44 -2.43 8.93
N PRO A 101 -3.53 -3.31 8.53
CA PRO A 101 -2.12 -3.13 8.87
C PRO A 101 -1.58 -1.80 8.34
N THR A 102 -0.87 -1.10 9.17
CA THR A 102 -0.38 0.23 8.85
C THR A 102 1.07 0.37 9.31
N ALA A 103 1.90 0.91 8.47
CA ALA A 103 3.26 1.27 8.82
C ALA A 103 3.38 2.77 8.68
N SER A 104 3.81 3.46 9.71
CA SER A 104 3.94 4.91 9.64
C SER A 104 5.18 5.38 10.36
N GLY A 105 5.78 6.42 9.88
CA GLY A 105 6.97 6.95 10.49
C GLY A 105 7.73 7.89 9.58
N LYS A 106 8.91 8.26 10.04
CA LYS A 106 9.74 9.22 9.34
C LYS A 106 10.88 8.53 8.63
N VAL A 107 11.23 9.06 7.48
CA VAL A 107 12.43 8.66 6.79
C VAL A 107 13.33 9.88 6.67
N PHE A 108 14.61 9.69 6.98
CA PHE A 108 15.60 10.75 6.88
C PHE A 108 16.54 10.35 5.77
N CYS A 109 16.46 11.07 4.66
CA CYS A 109 17.30 10.78 3.51
C CYS A 109 18.73 11.25 3.79
N LYS A 110 19.69 10.41 3.44
CA LYS A 110 21.04 10.76 3.70
C LYS A 110 21.51 11.68 2.60
N LYS A 111 22.17 12.74 2.95
CA LYS A 111 22.69 13.63 1.93
C LYS A 111 23.90 12.98 1.27
N SER A 112 23.91 13.03 -0.01
CA SER A 112 25.03 12.48 -0.76
C SER A 112 26.14 13.49 -0.91
#